data_35e57e805da8773d3f26d703308124b9
#
_entry.id   35e57e805da8773d3f26d703308124b9
#
_cell.length_a   1.000
_cell.length_b   1.000
_cell.length_c   1.000
_cell.angle_alpha   90.00
_cell.angle_beta   90.00
_cell.angle_gamma   90.00
#
_symmetry.space_group_name_H-M   'P 1'
#
loop_
_entity.id
_entity.type
_entity.pdbx_description
1 polymer ?
#
loop_
_entity_poly.entity_id
_entity_poly.type
_entity_poly.pdbx_seq_one_letter_code
_entity_poly.pdbx_strand_id
1 'polypeptide(L)'
;MKKFLLIISIAAGLVACQGSDQKAGKPLSQEEKDKAVNDSSNFTTIQWLDSTVKELGKVKEGQVVEVSYRFKNTGDRNLIIQNVSASCGCTVPEKPDKPFAPGEEGTVRAKFDSKGRPHGEARKEVYVNANTKPEQQHILTFKVEITD
;
A
#
# COMPACT_ATOMS: atom_id res chain seq x y z
N MET A 1 1.51 -76.48 8.54
CA MET A 1 1.47 -75.83 7.22
C MET A 1 0.66 -74.54 7.36
N LYS A 2 1.33 -73.46 7.80
CA LYS A 2 0.69 -72.16 8.08
C LYS A 2 0.94 -71.21 6.93
N LYS A 3 -0.11 -70.84 6.19
CA LYS A 3 -0.05 -69.85 5.11
C LYS A 3 -0.02 -68.45 5.71
N PHE A 4 1.09 -67.73 5.52
CA PHE A 4 1.21 -66.31 5.82
C PHE A 4 0.66 -65.50 4.65
N LEU A 5 -0.45 -64.78 4.91
CA LEU A 5 -1.01 -63.79 3.97
C LEU A 5 -0.33 -62.46 4.29
N LEU A 6 0.44 -61.96 3.31
CA LEU A 6 1.13 -60.69 3.35
C LEU A 6 0.17 -59.61 2.78
N ILE A 7 -0.37 -58.80 3.65
CA ILE A 7 -1.23 -57.65 3.27
C ILE A 7 -0.30 -56.48 2.98
N ILE A 8 -0.18 -56.12 1.70
CA ILE A 8 0.51 -54.91 1.26
C ILE A 8 -0.48 -53.75 1.34
N SER A 9 -0.30 -52.88 2.35
CA SER A 9 -1.02 -51.62 2.47
C SER A 9 -0.39 -50.58 1.56
N ILE A 10 -1.07 -50.22 0.49
CA ILE A 10 -0.72 -49.10 -0.38
C ILE A 10 -1.18 -47.82 0.33
N ALA A 11 -0.27 -47.08 0.92
CA ALA A 11 -0.50 -45.74 1.42
C ALA A 11 -0.55 -44.76 0.25
N ALA A 12 -1.74 -44.37 -0.16
CA ALA A 12 -1.93 -43.28 -1.10
C ALA A 12 -1.57 -41.97 -0.40
N GLY A 13 -0.41 -41.41 -0.74
CA GLY A 13 0.03 -40.10 -0.30
C GLY A 13 -0.84 -39.01 -0.96
N LEU A 14 -1.74 -38.38 -0.20
CA LEU A 14 -2.39 -37.16 -0.57
C LEU A 14 -1.34 -36.04 -0.52
N VAL A 15 -0.84 -35.62 -1.68
CA VAL A 15 -0.10 -34.38 -1.84
C VAL A 15 -1.11 -33.25 -1.67
N ALA A 16 -1.24 -32.71 -0.47
CA ALA A 16 -1.91 -31.45 -0.23
C ALA A 16 -1.07 -30.34 -0.86
N CYS A 17 -1.55 -29.80 -1.98
CA CYS A 17 -1.10 -28.49 -2.44
C CYS A 17 -1.42 -27.47 -1.35
N GLN A 18 -0.43 -27.13 -0.53
CA GLN A 18 -0.51 -25.94 0.31
C GLN A 18 -0.52 -24.74 -0.63
N GLY A 19 -1.72 -24.23 -0.88
CA GLY A 19 -1.88 -22.87 -1.38
C GLY A 19 -1.12 -21.95 -0.44
N SER A 20 -0.22 -21.15 -0.99
CA SER A 20 0.48 -20.11 -0.27
C SER A 20 -0.55 -19.07 0.19
N ASP A 21 -1.09 -19.28 1.39
CA ASP A 21 -1.74 -18.22 2.14
C ASP A 21 -0.68 -17.14 2.35
N GLN A 22 -0.75 -16.09 1.52
CA GLN A 22 -0.03 -14.85 1.77
C GLN A 22 -0.55 -14.32 3.10
N LYS A 23 0.20 -14.58 4.17
CA LYS A 23 -0.07 -14.03 5.49
C LYS A 23 -0.06 -12.51 5.36
N ALA A 24 -1.23 -11.92 5.24
CA ALA A 24 -1.40 -10.49 5.43
C ALA A 24 -0.77 -10.13 6.79
N GLY A 25 0.28 -9.31 6.77
CA GLY A 25 0.98 -8.92 7.98
C GLY A 25 0.01 -8.34 9.01
N LYS A 26 0.25 -8.63 10.31
CA LYS A 26 -0.52 -8.04 11.40
C LYS A 26 -0.39 -6.50 11.33
N PRO A 27 -1.45 -5.73 11.57
CA PRO A 27 -1.35 -4.27 11.72
C PRO A 27 -0.31 -3.90 12.77
N LEU A 28 0.55 -2.92 12.44
CA LEU A 28 1.58 -2.41 13.33
C LEU A 28 1.06 -1.25 14.16
N SER A 29 1.49 -1.17 15.42
CA SER A 29 1.31 0.01 16.25
C SER A 29 2.09 1.21 15.70
N GLN A 30 1.74 2.43 16.11
CA GLN A 30 2.47 3.62 15.67
C GLN A 30 3.93 3.58 16.14
N GLU A 31 4.20 3.11 17.37
CA GLU A 31 5.55 2.97 17.91
C GLU A 31 6.43 2.02 17.06
N GLU A 32 5.87 0.90 16.59
CA GLU A 32 6.59 -0.04 15.70
C GLU A 32 6.90 0.61 14.34
N LYS A 33 5.97 1.42 13.81
CA LYS A 33 6.17 2.18 12.57
C LYS A 33 7.26 3.25 12.73
N ASP A 34 7.26 3.96 13.86
CA ASP A 34 8.27 4.99 14.16
C ASP A 34 9.66 4.39 14.34
N LYS A 35 9.77 3.22 14.98
CA LYS A 35 11.02 2.48 15.07
C LYS A 35 11.54 2.06 13.70
N ALA A 36 10.66 1.61 12.81
CA ALA A 36 11.04 1.13 11.48
C ALA A 36 11.66 2.23 10.62
N VAL A 37 11.15 3.47 10.68
CA VAL A 37 11.68 4.60 9.90
C VAL A 37 12.91 5.25 10.53
N ASN A 38 13.17 5.00 11.82
CA ASN A 38 14.34 5.54 12.53
C ASN A 38 15.54 4.58 12.52
N ASP A 39 15.37 3.33 12.12
CA ASP A 39 16.43 2.32 12.05
C ASP A 39 16.74 1.98 10.60
N SER A 40 17.87 2.47 10.11
CA SER A 40 18.32 2.27 8.73
C SER A 40 18.54 0.80 8.35
N SER A 41 18.70 -0.12 9.32
CA SER A 41 18.80 -1.56 9.07
C SER A 41 17.49 -2.16 8.54
N ASN A 42 16.38 -1.46 8.76
CA ASN A 42 15.05 -1.84 8.29
C ASN A 42 14.67 -1.20 6.94
N PHE A 43 15.55 -0.39 6.35
CA PHE A 43 15.20 0.31 5.12
C PHE A 43 15.12 -0.64 3.93
N THR A 44 14.13 -0.38 3.09
CA THR A 44 13.85 -1.12 1.86
C THR A 44 13.77 -0.15 0.67
N THR A 45 13.27 -0.61 -0.47
CA THR A 45 13.02 0.24 -1.63
C THR A 45 11.57 0.13 -2.07
N ILE A 46 11.03 1.23 -2.55
CA ILE A 46 9.67 1.32 -3.09
C ILE A 46 9.72 1.71 -4.56
N GLN A 47 8.87 1.10 -5.36
CA GLN A 47 8.61 1.49 -6.73
C GLN A 47 7.14 1.89 -6.86
N TRP A 48 6.88 3.11 -7.32
CA TRP A 48 5.55 3.54 -7.71
C TRP A 48 5.20 2.92 -9.06
N LEU A 49 4.10 2.16 -9.12
CA LEU A 49 3.63 1.49 -10.34
C LEU A 49 2.78 2.43 -11.21
N ASP A 50 2.15 3.40 -10.57
CA ASP A 50 1.42 4.46 -11.23
C ASP A 50 2.28 5.73 -11.29
N SER A 51 1.91 6.68 -12.18
CA SER A 51 2.49 8.02 -12.15
C SER A 51 2.25 8.67 -10.78
N THR A 52 3.29 9.26 -10.19
CA THR A 52 3.18 10.04 -8.95
C THR A 52 2.49 11.39 -9.15
N VAL A 53 2.23 11.77 -10.42
CA VAL A 53 1.44 12.95 -10.80
C VAL A 53 0.26 12.47 -11.64
N LYS A 54 -0.97 12.72 -11.16
CA LYS A 54 -2.21 12.33 -11.84
C LYS A 54 -3.07 13.54 -12.19
N GLU A 55 -3.63 13.53 -13.39
CA GLU A 55 -4.65 14.48 -13.85
C GLU A 55 -6.02 13.79 -13.68
N LEU A 56 -6.90 14.34 -12.85
CA LEU A 56 -8.23 13.77 -12.60
C LEU A 56 -9.32 14.42 -13.48
N GLY A 57 -8.93 15.44 -14.26
CA GLY A 57 -9.84 16.16 -15.15
C GLY A 57 -10.82 17.06 -14.40
N LYS A 58 -12.02 17.23 -14.98
CA LYS A 58 -13.05 18.12 -14.46
C LYS A 58 -13.83 17.45 -13.32
N VAL A 59 -14.03 18.21 -12.24
CA VAL A 59 -14.74 17.80 -11.05
C VAL A 59 -15.73 18.91 -10.70
N LYS A 60 -17.01 18.57 -10.51
CA LYS A 60 -18.01 19.55 -10.10
C LYS A 60 -17.78 19.97 -8.64
N GLU A 61 -18.05 21.24 -8.32
CA GLU A 61 -18.05 21.69 -6.92
C GLU A 61 -18.99 20.81 -6.08
N GLY A 62 -18.53 20.44 -4.88
CA GLY A 62 -19.24 19.54 -3.97
C GLY A 62 -19.08 18.05 -4.29
N GLN A 63 -18.39 17.70 -5.36
CA GLN A 63 -18.07 16.30 -5.67
C GLN A 63 -16.88 15.82 -4.84
N VAL A 64 -16.99 14.59 -4.32
CA VAL A 64 -15.87 13.86 -3.72
C VAL A 64 -15.26 12.94 -4.76
N VAL A 65 -13.95 13.04 -4.99
CA VAL A 65 -13.21 12.17 -5.90
C VAL A 65 -12.14 11.40 -5.15
N GLU A 66 -11.93 10.14 -5.51
CA GLU A 66 -10.88 9.30 -4.98
C GLU A 66 -9.72 9.22 -5.97
N VAL A 67 -8.50 9.34 -5.45
CA VAL A 67 -7.27 9.08 -6.19
C VAL A 67 -6.49 7.97 -5.49
N SER A 68 -5.91 7.07 -6.26
CA SER A 68 -5.12 5.95 -5.74
C SER A 68 -3.77 5.88 -6.44
N TYR A 69 -2.75 5.42 -5.73
CA TYR A 69 -1.39 5.23 -6.23
C TYR A 69 -0.90 3.86 -5.81
N ARG A 70 -0.67 3.00 -6.81
CA ARG A 70 -0.13 1.66 -6.56
C ARG A 70 1.38 1.72 -6.42
N PHE A 71 1.89 0.90 -5.54
CA PHE A 71 3.32 0.73 -5.32
C PHE A 71 3.68 -0.73 -5.11
N LYS A 72 4.97 -1.04 -5.22
CA LYS A 72 5.55 -2.34 -4.95
C LYS A 72 6.77 -2.18 -4.04
N ASN A 73 6.89 -3.05 -3.06
CA ASN A 73 8.13 -3.21 -2.31
C ASN A 73 9.14 -3.96 -3.18
N THR A 74 10.17 -3.26 -3.63
CA THR A 74 11.22 -3.84 -4.50
C THR A 74 12.50 -4.19 -3.75
N GLY A 75 12.53 -3.94 -2.43
CA GLY A 75 13.67 -4.30 -1.59
C GLY A 75 13.52 -5.65 -0.90
N ASP A 76 14.42 -5.91 0.04
CA ASP A 76 14.57 -7.18 0.76
C ASP A 76 14.02 -7.16 2.19
N ARG A 77 13.51 -6.02 2.66
CA ARG A 77 12.89 -5.82 3.97
C ARG A 77 11.42 -5.48 3.83
N ASN A 78 10.67 -5.61 4.91
CA ASN A 78 9.28 -5.17 4.93
C ASN A 78 9.18 -3.66 4.70
N LEU A 79 8.35 -3.24 3.76
CA LEU A 79 8.00 -1.84 3.55
C LEU A 79 6.90 -1.44 4.54
N ILE A 80 7.15 -0.42 5.32
CA ILE A 80 6.25 0.08 6.35
C ILE A 80 5.92 1.54 6.04
N ILE A 81 4.65 1.83 5.79
CA ILE A 81 4.15 3.19 5.66
C ILE A 81 3.91 3.73 7.08
N GLN A 82 4.77 4.65 7.52
CA GLN A 82 4.65 5.25 8.85
C GLN A 82 3.48 6.20 8.93
N ASN A 83 3.38 7.11 7.94
CA ASN A 83 2.36 8.15 7.90
C ASN A 83 1.98 8.50 6.46
N VAL A 84 0.72 8.91 6.30
CA VAL A 84 0.24 9.55 5.07
C VAL A 84 -0.52 10.81 5.47
N SER A 85 -0.13 11.95 4.91
CA SER A 85 -0.75 13.24 5.17
C SER A 85 -1.03 13.98 3.85
N ALA A 86 -1.79 15.05 3.91
CA ALA A 86 -2.14 15.84 2.73
C ALA A 86 -1.84 17.32 2.95
N SER A 87 -1.66 18.05 1.85
CA SER A 87 -1.37 19.49 1.86
C SER A 87 -2.54 20.37 2.30
N CYS A 88 -3.75 19.81 2.40
CA CYS A 88 -4.95 20.54 2.88
C CYS A 88 -5.94 19.59 3.58
N GLY A 89 -6.79 20.15 4.45
CA GLY A 89 -7.89 19.40 5.06
C GLY A 89 -9.01 18.97 4.09
N CYS A 90 -8.95 19.40 2.84
CA CYS A 90 -9.86 18.97 1.77
C CYS A 90 -9.48 17.62 1.15
N THR A 91 -8.33 17.07 1.54
CA THR A 91 -7.85 15.77 1.08
C THR A 91 -7.62 14.88 2.29
N VAL A 92 -8.34 13.78 2.35
CA VAL A 92 -8.26 12.79 3.44
C VAL A 92 -7.55 11.54 2.90
N PRO A 93 -6.28 11.32 3.27
CA PRO A 93 -5.56 10.12 2.87
C PRO A 93 -5.94 8.93 3.73
N GLU A 94 -5.91 7.74 3.11
CA GLU A 94 -6.05 6.46 3.79
C GLU A 94 -4.66 5.83 3.93
N LYS A 95 -4.23 5.62 5.17
CA LYS A 95 -2.94 5.03 5.49
C LYS A 95 -3.04 3.51 5.55
N PRO A 96 -2.20 2.76 4.81
CA PRO A 96 -2.09 1.32 5.02
C PRO A 96 -1.54 1.00 6.43
N ASP A 97 -2.14 0.04 7.11
CA ASP A 97 -1.77 -0.29 8.50
C ASP A 97 -0.81 -1.47 8.62
N LYS A 98 -0.76 -2.34 7.61
CA LYS A 98 0.08 -3.52 7.60
C LYS A 98 1.43 -3.27 6.88
N PRO A 99 2.49 -4.01 7.25
CA PRO A 99 3.72 -4.04 6.47
C PRO A 99 3.50 -4.80 5.16
N PHE A 100 4.29 -4.45 4.14
CA PHE A 100 4.32 -5.11 2.83
C PHE A 100 5.62 -5.91 2.70
N ALA A 101 5.50 -7.22 2.49
CA ALA A 101 6.66 -8.09 2.30
C ALA A 101 7.43 -7.75 1.01
N PRO A 102 8.71 -8.20 0.87
CA PRO A 102 9.44 -8.11 -0.40
C PRO A 102 8.63 -8.63 -1.59
N GLY A 103 8.50 -7.81 -2.64
CA GLY A 103 7.71 -8.11 -3.83
C GLY A 103 6.21 -7.85 -3.71
N GLU A 104 5.68 -7.57 -2.52
CA GLU A 104 4.25 -7.28 -2.31
C GLU A 104 3.88 -5.90 -2.85
N GLU A 105 2.67 -5.81 -3.39
CA GLU A 105 2.08 -4.57 -3.90
C GLU A 105 1.07 -3.99 -2.91
N GLY A 106 0.96 -2.68 -2.91
CA GLY A 106 0.01 -1.94 -2.09
C GLY A 106 -0.54 -0.72 -2.81
N THR A 107 -1.45 -0.03 -2.14
CA THR A 107 -2.09 1.17 -2.69
C THR A 107 -2.25 2.22 -1.59
N VAL A 108 -1.81 3.44 -1.88
CA VAL A 108 -2.17 4.64 -1.12
C VAL A 108 -3.38 5.27 -1.78
N ARG A 109 -4.42 5.58 -1.00
CA ARG A 109 -5.63 6.25 -1.48
C ARG A 109 -5.80 7.59 -0.78
N ALA A 110 -6.46 8.53 -1.46
CA ALA A 110 -6.88 9.77 -0.86
C ALA A 110 -8.22 10.21 -1.45
N LYS A 111 -9.08 10.82 -0.62
CA LYS A 111 -10.36 11.39 -1.03
C LYS A 111 -10.24 12.90 -1.00
N PHE A 112 -10.57 13.55 -2.10
CA PHE A 112 -10.62 15.00 -2.23
C PHE A 112 -12.07 15.45 -2.28
N ASP A 113 -12.43 16.38 -1.38
CA ASP A 113 -13.73 17.05 -1.35
C ASP A 113 -13.59 18.44 -1.98
N SER A 114 -14.29 18.66 -3.10
CA SER A 114 -14.28 19.93 -3.82
C SER A 114 -15.24 20.96 -3.25
N LYS A 115 -16.04 20.63 -2.24
CA LYS A 115 -17.03 21.53 -1.63
C LYS A 115 -16.39 22.80 -1.07
N GLY A 116 -16.92 23.94 -1.51
CA GLY A 116 -16.43 25.27 -1.09
C GLY A 116 -15.02 25.58 -1.57
N ARG A 117 -14.54 24.92 -2.65
CA ARG A 117 -13.25 25.23 -3.26
C ARG A 117 -13.44 26.17 -4.44
N PRO A 118 -12.49 27.11 -4.66
CA PRO A 118 -12.53 27.98 -5.83
C PRO A 118 -12.56 27.18 -7.11
N HIS A 119 -13.32 27.66 -8.11
CA HIS A 119 -13.30 27.09 -9.46
C HIS A 119 -11.94 27.30 -10.13
N GLY A 120 -11.62 26.42 -11.07
CA GLY A 120 -10.37 26.40 -11.81
C GLY A 120 -9.44 25.27 -11.39
N GLU A 121 -8.19 25.36 -11.82
CA GLU A 121 -7.19 24.33 -11.58
C GLU A 121 -6.75 24.29 -10.10
N ALA A 122 -6.79 23.12 -9.50
CA ALA A 122 -6.31 22.88 -8.15
C ALA A 122 -5.29 21.72 -8.15
N ARG A 123 -4.10 21.98 -7.61
CA ARG A 123 -3.05 20.99 -7.36
C ARG A 123 -3.07 20.61 -5.88
N LYS A 124 -3.03 19.32 -5.61
CA LYS A 124 -3.00 18.74 -4.26
C LYS A 124 -1.88 17.75 -4.12
N GLU A 125 -1.29 17.68 -2.93
CA GLU A 125 -0.18 16.79 -2.63
C GLU A 125 -0.54 15.89 -1.45
N VAL A 126 -0.11 14.64 -1.57
CA VAL A 126 -0.17 13.62 -0.52
C VAL A 126 1.27 13.22 -0.21
N TYR A 127 1.64 13.33 1.06
CA TYR A 127 2.97 13.03 1.57
C TYR A 127 2.95 11.65 2.20
N VAL A 128 3.81 10.76 1.74
CA VAL A 128 3.95 9.39 2.24
C VAL A 128 5.31 9.24 2.90
N ASN A 129 5.33 8.97 4.21
CA ASN A 129 6.56 8.65 4.94
C ASN A 129 6.65 7.14 5.13
N ALA A 130 7.79 6.55 4.74
CA ALA A 130 8.04 5.12 4.81
C ALA A 130 9.50 4.83 5.17
N ASN A 131 9.80 3.59 5.59
CA ASN A 131 11.15 3.11 5.85
C ASN A 131 11.92 2.82 4.55
N THR A 132 12.04 3.80 3.67
CA THR A 132 12.64 3.64 2.35
C THR A 132 13.94 4.41 2.19
N LYS A 133 14.78 3.95 1.25
CA LYS A 133 15.99 4.61 0.78
C LYS A 133 15.95 4.76 -0.75
N PRO A 134 16.55 5.81 -1.36
CA PRO A 134 17.32 6.88 -0.71
C PRO A 134 16.47 7.89 0.06
N GLU A 135 15.17 7.97 -0.22
CA GLU A 135 14.25 8.94 0.38
C GLU A 135 13.20 8.22 1.24
N GLN A 136 12.88 8.79 2.40
CA GLN A 136 11.82 8.31 3.29
C GLN A 136 10.48 8.98 3.00
N GLN A 137 10.50 10.20 2.45
CA GLN A 137 9.31 10.94 2.10
C GLN A 137 9.07 10.95 0.59
N HIS A 138 7.89 10.52 0.18
CA HIS A 138 7.43 10.53 -1.21
C HIS A 138 6.27 11.50 -1.37
N ILE A 139 6.29 12.26 -2.45
CA ILE A 139 5.24 13.23 -2.78
C ILE A 139 4.43 12.69 -3.95
N LEU A 140 3.14 12.49 -3.71
CA LEU A 140 2.17 12.11 -4.71
C LEU A 140 1.29 13.32 -5.02
N THR A 141 1.13 13.65 -6.28
CA THR A 141 0.41 14.85 -6.72
C THR A 141 -0.80 14.47 -7.55
N PHE A 142 -1.91 15.16 -7.36
CA PHE A 142 -3.00 15.14 -8.34
C PHE A 142 -3.47 16.55 -8.65
N LYS A 143 -4.02 16.71 -9.85
CA LYS A 143 -4.61 17.95 -10.32
C LYS A 143 -6.05 17.71 -10.73
N VAL A 144 -6.90 18.67 -10.46
CA VAL A 144 -8.32 18.70 -10.84
C VAL A 144 -8.67 20.08 -11.37
N GLU A 145 -9.62 20.15 -12.30
CA GLU A 145 -10.27 21.39 -12.71
C GLU A 145 -11.68 21.44 -12.07
N ILE A 146 -11.87 22.33 -11.09
CA ILE A 146 -13.15 22.47 -10.38
C ILE A 146 -14.06 23.36 -11.23
N THR A 147 -15.24 22.86 -11.52
CA THR A 147 -16.27 23.54 -12.35
C THR A 147 -17.59 23.67 -11.56
N ASP A 148 -18.55 24.39 -12.15
CA ASP A 148 -19.92 24.55 -11.64
C ASP A 148 -20.67 23.20 -11.61
#